data_44b208be6a6cbc140e9fe1035f507a68
#
_entry.id   44b208be6a6cbc140e9fe1035f507a68
#
_cell.length_a   1.000
_cell.length_b   1.000
_cell.length_c   1.000
_cell.angle_alpha   90.00
_cell.angle_beta   90.00
_cell.angle_gamma   90.00
#
_symmetry.space_group_name_H-M   'P 1'
#
loop_
_entity.id
_entity.type
_entity.pdbx_description
1 polymer ?
#
loop_
_entity_poly.entity_id
_entity_poly.type
_entity_poly.pdbx_seq_one_letter_code
_entity_poly.pdbx_strand_id
1 'polypeptide(L)'
;MNIAYFLHPKSRTAFLYDDYTVRQGLEKMRYHGYAAIPVISRSGKYVGTVSEGDFLWCLLSEEDGRHVTRSLKDLEKLHVRDILCEETAPPVGITVTMEELLTSAMNQNFVPVVDDLENFIGIITRKDIIRYFAEEKQAAESTQRMRKIV
;
A
#
# COMPACT_ATOMS: atom_id res chain seq x y z
N MET A 1 15.08 16.43 1.91
CA MET A 1 14.22 16.22 0.72
C MET A 1 12.80 15.98 1.16
N ASN A 2 11.86 16.59 0.44
CA ASN A 2 10.44 16.41 0.76
C ASN A 2 9.92 15.12 0.11
N ILE A 3 9.30 14.24 0.90
CA ILE A 3 8.74 12.98 0.40
C ILE A 3 7.60 13.17 -0.61
N ALA A 4 7.00 14.34 -0.65
CA ALA A 4 5.97 14.68 -1.65
C ALA A 4 6.46 14.49 -3.10
N TYR A 5 7.75 14.53 -3.33
CA TYR A 5 8.36 14.25 -4.63
C TYR A 5 8.02 12.84 -5.14
N PHE A 6 7.90 11.87 -4.25
CA PHE A 6 7.60 10.47 -4.58
C PHE A 6 6.10 10.15 -4.55
N LEU A 7 5.27 11.09 -4.09
CA LEU A 7 3.87 10.81 -3.82
C LEU A 7 3.08 10.55 -5.09
N HIS A 8 2.45 9.38 -5.15
CA HIS A 8 1.35 9.10 -6.06
C HIS A 8 0.07 9.59 -5.37
N PRO A 9 -0.57 10.67 -5.85
CA PRO A 9 -1.70 11.24 -5.17
C PRO A 9 -2.91 10.29 -5.19
N LYS A 10 -3.80 10.45 -4.21
CA LYS A 10 -5.04 9.67 -4.09
C LYS A 10 -5.83 9.60 -5.39
N SER A 11 -5.89 10.70 -6.15
CA SER A 11 -6.60 10.77 -7.44
C SER A 11 -6.05 9.84 -8.52
N ARG A 12 -4.82 9.37 -8.38
CA ARG A 12 -4.15 8.44 -9.31
C ARG A 12 -3.84 7.09 -8.69
N THR A 13 -4.34 6.83 -7.49
CA THR A 13 -4.07 5.63 -6.72
C THR A 13 -5.33 4.79 -6.62
N ALA A 14 -5.22 3.50 -6.86
CA ALA A 14 -6.31 2.58 -6.57
C ALA A 14 -6.43 2.36 -5.07
N PHE A 15 -7.63 2.33 -4.56
CA PHE A 15 -7.94 2.03 -3.16
C PHE A 15 -9.32 1.38 -3.06
N LEU A 16 -9.57 0.74 -1.92
CA LEU A 16 -10.89 0.19 -1.60
C LEU A 16 -11.52 1.00 -0.47
N TYR A 17 -12.84 1.10 -0.48
CA TYR A 17 -13.56 1.52 0.72
C TYR A 17 -13.73 0.34 1.68
N ASP A 18 -13.62 0.61 2.96
CA ASP A 18 -13.71 -0.41 4.01
C ASP A 18 -15.09 -1.08 4.08
N ASP A 19 -16.13 -0.41 3.59
CA ASP A 19 -17.51 -0.92 3.52
C ASP A 19 -17.81 -1.71 2.23
N TYR A 20 -16.86 -1.81 1.30
CA TYR A 20 -17.01 -2.72 0.17
C TYR A 20 -17.15 -4.16 0.67
N THR A 21 -17.97 -4.96 -0.03
CA THR A 21 -17.97 -6.39 0.22
C THR A 21 -16.59 -6.99 -0.14
N VAL A 22 -16.24 -8.09 0.48
CA VAL A 22 -15.00 -8.82 0.14
C VAL A 22 -14.98 -9.19 -1.33
N ARG A 23 -16.13 -9.58 -1.90
CA ARG A 23 -16.26 -9.86 -3.33
C ARG A 23 -15.92 -8.65 -4.20
N GLN A 24 -16.47 -7.48 -3.90
CA GLN A 24 -16.18 -6.24 -4.62
C GLN A 24 -14.68 -5.87 -4.52
N GLY A 25 -14.11 -6.03 -3.33
CA GLY A 25 -12.68 -5.78 -3.11
C GLY A 25 -11.80 -6.70 -3.93
N LEU A 26 -12.12 -7.98 -3.95
CA LEU A 26 -11.40 -8.99 -4.74
C LEU A 26 -11.48 -8.70 -6.24
N GLU A 27 -12.64 -8.33 -6.75
CA GLU A 27 -12.84 -7.97 -8.16
C GLU A 27 -12.01 -6.74 -8.54
N LYS A 28 -11.98 -5.70 -7.70
CA LYS A 28 -11.16 -4.51 -7.92
C LYS A 28 -9.67 -4.82 -7.92
N MET A 29 -9.22 -5.62 -6.96
CA MET A 29 -7.83 -6.03 -6.87
C MET A 29 -7.39 -6.81 -8.11
N ARG A 30 -8.23 -7.72 -8.57
CA ARG A 30 -8.00 -8.49 -9.80
C ARG A 30 -7.95 -7.58 -11.03
N TYR A 31 -8.84 -6.62 -11.14
CA TYR A 31 -8.88 -5.66 -12.23
C TYR A 31 -7.58 -4.86 -12.34
N HIS A 32 -7.06 -4.38 -11.22
CA HIS A 32 -5.81 -3.61 -11.18
C HIS A 32 -4.55 -4.49 -11.22
N GLY A 33 -4.65 -5.78 -10.90
CA GLY A 33 -3.51 -6.69 -10.85
C GLY A 33 -2.55 -6.42 -9.69
N TYR A 34 -3.02 -5.82 -8.59
CA TYR A 34 -2.19 -5.51 -7.43
C TYR A 34 -2.14 -6.66 -6.42
N ALA A 35 -0.97 -6.83 -5.79
CA ALA A 35 -0.77 -7.78 -4.70
C ALA A 35 -1.27 -7.26 -3.35
N ALA A 36 -1.38 -5.96 -3.21
CA ALA A 36 -1.91 -5.28 -2.03
C ALA A 36 -2.51 -3.92 -2.44
N ILE A 37 -3.51 -3.46 -1.72
CA ILE A 37 -4.21 -2.22 -2.04
C ILE A 37 -4.62 -1.50 -0.74
N PRO A 38 -4.47 -0.15 -0.68
CA PRO A 38 -4.89 0.60 0.49
C PRO A 38 -6.41 0.62 0.64
N VAL A 39 -6.86 0.66 1.88
CA VAL A 39 -8.28 0.71 2.28
C VAL A 39 -8.53 1.99 3.05
N ILE A 40 -9.57 2.70 2.67
CA ILE A 40 -9.98 3.96 3.30
C ILE A 40 -11.43 3.91 3.75
N SER A 41 -11.78 4.74 4.71
CA SER A 41 -13.18 4.96 5.10
C SER A 41 -13.89 5.90 4.12
N ARG A 42 -15.21 5.96 4.19
CA ARG A 42 -16.01 6.90 3.39
C ARG A 42 -15.68 8.37 3.71
N SER A 43 -15.18 8.65 4.90
CA SER A 43 -14.70 9.98 5.28
C SER A 43 -13.29 10.30 4.77
N GLY A 44 -12.63 9.37 4.07
CA GLY A 44 -11.30 9.57 3.50
C GLY A 44 -10.14 9.19 4.42
N LYS A 45 -10.41 8.61 5.59
CA LYS A 45 -9.36 8.17 6.53
C LYS A 45 -8.70 6.88 6.05
N TYR A 46 -7.39 6.79 6.21
CA TYR A 46 -6.69 5.52 6.00
C TYR A 46 -7.09 4.52 7.09
N VAL A 47 -7.50 3.33 6.69
CA VAL A 47 -7.93 2.25 7.59
C VAL A 47 -6.90 1.14 7.67
N GLY A 48 -6.29 0.79 6.56
CA GLY A 48 -5.31 -0.28 6.48
C GLY A 48 -5.01 -0.66 5.04
N THR A 49 -4.29 -1.75 4.86
CA THR A 49 -3.96 -2.30 3.54
C THR A 49 -4.39 -3.76 3.51
N VAL A 50 -5.10 -4.16 2.47
CA VAL A 50 -5.48 -5.55 2.24
C VAL A 50 -4.59 -6.17 1.19
N SER A 51 -4.13 -7.40 1.43
CA SER A 51 -3.27 -8.16 0.54
C SER A 51 -4.01 -9.34 -0.09
N GLU A 52 -3.44 -9.91 -1.15
CA GLU A 52 -3.92 -11.17 -1.73
C GLU A 52 -4.03 -12.28 -0.67
N GLY A 53 -3.07 -12.33 0.28
CA GLY A 53 -3.09 -13.28 1.38
C GLY A 53 -4.31 -13.12 2.29
N ASP A 54 -4.72 -11.89 2.57
CA ASP A 54 -5.92 -11.63 3.39
C ASP A 54 -7.18 -12.18 2.72
N PHE A 55 -7.31 -12.02 1.42
CA PHE A 55 -8.41 -12.62 0.65
C PHE A 55 -8.34 -14.15 0.64
N LEU A 56 -7.15 -14.70 0.46
CA LEU A 56 -6.93 -16.15 0.46
C LEU A 56 -7.34 -16.76 1.80
N TRP A 57 -6.88 -16.21 2.91
CA TRP A 57 -7.24 -16.69 4.25
C TRP A 57 -8.72 -16.50 4.55
N CYS A 58 -9.34 -15.47 4.00
CA CYS A 58 -10.79 -15.29 4.10
C CYS A 58 -11.56 -16.41 3.37
N LEU A 59 -11.08 -16.82 2.19
CA LEU A 59 -11.68 -17.92 1.43
C LEU A 59 -11.49 -19.27 2.13
N LEU A 60 -10.34 -19.48 2.77
CA LEU A 60 -9.97 -20.71 3.47
C LEU A 60 -10.23 -20.54 4.97
N SER A 61 -11.48 -20.44 5.37
CA SER A 61 -11.82 -20.28 6.77
C SER A 61 -11.70 -21.60 7.53
N GLU A 62 -11.43 -21.53 8.83
CA GLU A 62 -11.42 -22.66 9.75
C GLU A 62 -12.66 -22.59 10.64
N GLU A 63 -13.49 -23.60 10.56
CA GLU A 63 -14.66 -23.76 11.42
C GLU A 63 -14.57 -25.14 12.11
N ASP A 64 -14.62 -25.14 13.45
CA ASP A 64 -14.58 -26.37 14.28
C ASP A 64 -13.38 -27.28 13.96
N GLY A 65 -12.21 -26.71 13.69
CA GLY A 65 -11.00 -27.45 13.36
C GLY A 65 -10.98 -28.03 11.94
N ARG A 66 -11.93 -27.65 11.10
CA ARG A 66 -12.02 -28.07 9.69
C ARG A 66 -11.80 -26.88 8.76
N HIS A 67 -11.07 -27.10 7.68
CA HIS A 67 -10.94 -26.11 6.63
C HIS A 67 -12.24 -26.08 5.79
N VAL A 68 -12.87 -24.91 5.77
CA VAL A 68 -14.09 -24.67 4.99
C VAL A 68 -13.76 -23.63 3.93
N THR A 69 -14.09 -23.94 2.67
CA THR A 69 -13.95 -22.98 1.57
C THR A 69 -15.24 -22.17 1.45
N ARG A 70 -15.12 -20.84 1.54
CA ARG A 70 -16.25 -19.93 1.33
C ARG A 70 -16.56 -19.79 -0.15
N SER A 71 -17.85 -19.71 -0.50
CA SER A 71 -18.29 -19.40 -1.85
C SER A 71 -18.22 -17.89 -2.12
N LEU A 72 -18.27 -17.51 -3.41
CA LEU A 72 -18.36 -16.08 -3.79
C LEU A 72 -19.60 -15.41 -3.18
N LYS A 73 -20.69 -16.16 -3.01
CA LYS A 73 -21.91 -15.64 -2.36
C LYS A 73 -21.68 -15.33 -0.88
N ASP A 74 -20.88 -16.13 -0.18
CA ASP A 74 -20.49 -15.86 1.20
C ASP A 74 -19.65 -14.59 1.32
N LEU A 75 -18.82 -14.31 0.33
CA LEU A 75 -18.00 -13.09 0.27
C LEU A 75 -18.83 -11.82 0.07
N GLU A 76 -20.07 -11.90 -0.36
CA GLU A 76 -21.00 -10.77 -0.45
C GLU A 76 -21.52 -10.34 0.93
N LYS A 77 -21.43 -11.20 1.93
CA LYS A 77 -21.87 -10.95 3.32
C LYS A 77 -20.77 -10.37 4.21
N LEU A 78 -19.51 -10.46 3.78
CA LEU A 78 -18.36 -9.94 4.50
C LEU A 78 -17.90 -8.63 3.87
N HIS A 79 -17.36 -7.74 4.69
CA HIS A 79 -16.82 -6.46 4.25
C HIS A 79 -15.29 -6.46 4.31
N VAL A 80 -14.66 -5.63 3.53
CA VAL A 80 -13.20 -5.49 3.49
C VAL A 80 -12.65 -5.20 4.89
N ARG A 81 -13.32 -4.37 5.69
CA ARG A 81 -12.91 -4.08 7.08
C ARG A 81 -12.83 -5.31 7.97
N ASP A 82 -13.61 -6.36 7.66
CA ASP A 82 -13.65 -7.59 8.47
C ASP A 82 -12.42 -8.47 8.27
N ILE A 83 -11.69 -8.29 7.18
CA ILE A 83 -10.52 -9.09 6.83
C ILE A 83 -9.18 -8.35 6.94
N LEU A 84 -9.21 -7.08 7.33
CA LEU A 84 -7.99 -6.30 7.53
C LEU A 84 -7.19 -6.81 8.73
N CYS A 85 -5.90 -6.98 8.53
CA CYS A 85 -4.94 -7.17 9.62
C CYS A 85 -4.53 -5.79 10.16
N GLU A 86 -4.81 -5.49 11.41
CA GLU A 86 -4.64 -4.16 12.00
C GLU A 86 -3.20 -3.61 12.02
N GLU A 87 -2.19 -4.47 11.90
CA GLU A 87 -0.79 -4.07 12.10
C GLU A 87 0.09 -4.11 10.85
N THR A 88 -0.45 -4.40 9.67
CA THR A 88 0.39 -4.80 8.53
C THR A 88 0.98 -3.69 7.68
N ALA A 89 0.47 -2.48 7.73
CA ALA A 89 0.96 -1.40 6.88
C ALA A 89 0.68 -0.03 7.51
N PRO A 90 1.43 0.37 8.54
CA PRO A 90 1.25 1.68 9.14
C PRO A 90 1.52 2.79 8.12
N PRO A 91 0.71 3.86 8.11
CA PRO A 91 0.93 5.00 7.25
C PRO A 91 2.04 5.90 7.79
N VAL A 92 2.58 6.75 6.93
CA VAL A 92 3.48 7.82 7.32
C VAL A 92 2.81 9.17 7.07
N GLY A 93 3.17 10.17 7.86
CA GLY A 93 2.76 11.55 7.62
C GLY A 93 3.57 12.17 6.49
N ILE A 94 3.00 13.18 5.82
CA ILE A 94 3.67 13.88 4.71
C ILE A 94 4.99 14.56 5.13
N THR A 95 5.18 14.82 6.41
CA THR A 95 6.38 15.44 6.97
C THR A 95 7.42 14.42 7.47
N VAL A 96 7.19 13.14 7.25
CA VAL A 96 8.12 12.07 7.65
C VAL A 96 9.51 12.31 7.05
N THR A 97 10.55 11.92 7.78
CA THR A 97 11.92 11.97 7.27
C THR A 97 12.18 10.89 6.23
N MET A 98 13.18 11.10 5.38
CA MET A 98 13.59 10.08 4.40
C MET A 98 14.03 8.78 5.10
N GLU A 99 14.69 8.87 6.23
CA GLU A 99 15.11 7.71 7.02
C GLU A 99 13.93 6.88 7.51
N GLU A 100 12.91 7.53 8.06
CA GLU A 100 11.68 6.85 8.50
C GLU A 100 10.91 6.26 7.31
N LEU A 101 10.87 6.97 6.17
CA LEU A 101 10.27 6.46 4.95
C LEU A 101 10.97 5.19 4.45
N LEU A 102 12.31 5.19 4.43
CA LEU A 102 13.10 4.02 4.04
C LEU A 102 12.85 2.83 4.96
N THR A 103 12.76 3.06 6.26
CA THR A 103 12.44 2.02 7.23
C THR A 103 11.08 1.39 6.95
N SER A 104 10.07 2.20 6.67
CA SER A 104 8.74 1.72 6.29
C SER A 104 8.76 0.93 4.98
N ALA A 105 9.49 1.42 3.98
CA ALA A 105 9.60 0.79 2.66
C ALA A 105 10.33 -0.55 2.68
N MET A 106 11.17 -0.82 3.69
CA MET A 106 11.80 -2.13 3.85
C MET A 106 10.80 -3.24 4.13
N ASN A 107 9.68 -2.91 4.75
CA ASN A 107 8.66 -3.87 5.20
C ASN A 107 7.40 -3.87 4.34
N GLN A 108 7.27 -2.93 3.41
CA GLN A 108 6.06 -2.73 2.61
C GLN A 108 6.41 -2.45 1.15
N ASN A 109 5.62 -2.97 0.21
CA ASN A 109 5.80 -2.70 -1.23
C ASN A 109 5.48 -1.25 -1.59
N PHE A 110 4.55 -0.65 -0.87
CA PHE A 110 4.25 0.77 -0.91
C PHE A 110 3.97 1.26 0.51
N VAL A 111 4.13 2.54 0.71
CA VAL A 111 3.90 3.19 2.02
C VAL A 111 2.71 4.14 1.88
N PRO A 112 1.61 3.89 2.61
CA PRO A 112 0.49 4.83 2.64
C PRO A 112 0.90 6.15 3.28
N VAL A 113 0.42 7.24 2.73
CA VAL A 113 0.72 8.61 3.23
C VAL A 113 -0.58 9.28 3.65
N VAL A 114 -0.53 9.88 4.83
CA VAL A 114 -1.66 10.61 5.42
C VAL A 114 -1.28 12.06 5.75
N ASP A 115 -2.28 12.91 5.86
CA ASP A 115 -2.12 14.28 6.35
C ASP A 115 -2.21 14.34 7.88
N ASP A 116 -2.17 15.52 8.46
CA ASP A 116 -2.22 15.75 9.91
C ASP A 116 -3.54 15.30 10.56
N LEU A 117 -4.58 15.13 9.77
CA LEU A 117 -5.89 14.65 10.21
C LEU A 117 -6.11 13.17 9.89
N GLU A 118 -5.05 12.45 9.52
CA GLU A 118 -5.08 11.04 9.13
C GLU A 118 -5.88 10.74 7.84
N ASN A 119 -6.16 11.77 7.03
CA ASN A 119 -6.75 11.56 5.71
C ASN A 119 -5.72 10.91 4.77
N PHE A 120 -6.15 9.90 4.03
CA PHE A 120 -5.34 9.27 3.02
C PHE A 120 -5.11 10.24 1.86
N ILE A 121 -3.87 10.54 1.55
CA ILE A 121 -3.49 11.46 0.47
C ILE A 121 -2.79 10.80 -0.70
N GLY A 122 -2.33 9.57 -0.54
CA GLY A 122 -1.68 8.82 -1.60
C GLY A 122 -0.74 7.75 -1.07
N ILE A 123 0.11 7.25 -1.95
CA ILE A 123 1.11 6.23 -1.63
C ILE A 123 2.48 6.63 -2.18
N ILE A 124 3.51 6.06 -1.57
CA ILE A 124 4.88 6.09 -2.09
C ILE A 124 5.29 4.64 -2.34
N THR A 125 5.73 4.33 -3.56
CA THR A 125 6.13 2.97 -3.89
C THR A 125 7.61 2.73 -3.58
N ARG A 126 7.93 1.52 -3.13
CA ARG A 126 9.32 1.08 -2.95
C ARG A 126 10.12 1.24 -4.24
N LYS A 127 9.53 0.90 -5.36
CA LYS A 127 10.14 1.02 -6.69
C LYS A 127 10.62 2.44 -7.00
N ASP A 128 9.83 3.46 -6.70
CA ASP A 128 10.18 4.84 -6.97
C ASP A 128 11.33 5.32 -6.08
N ILE A 129 11.35 4.89 -4.82
CA ILE A 129 12.44 5.18 -3.90
C ILE A 129 13.75 4.57 -4.40
N ILE A 130 13.72 3.30 -4.79
CA ILE A 130 14.89 2.59 -5.32
C ILE A 130 15.40 3.27 -6.59
N ARG A 131 14.50 3.62 -7.51
CA ARG A 131 14.83 4.32 -8.76
C ARG A 131 15.52 5.65 -8.48
N TYR A 132 15.01 6.43 -7.55
CA TYR A 132 15.60 7.73 -7.18
C TYR A 132 17.05 7.57 -6.71
N PHE A 133 17.30 6.65 -5.79
CA PHE A 133 18.67 6.43 -5.30
C PHE A 133 19.61 5.85 -6.35
N ALA A 134 19.12 5.00 -7.25
CA ALA A 134 19.92 4.51 -8.37
C ALA A 134 20.32 5.63 -9.32
N GLU A 135 19.41 6.54 -9.64
CA GLU A 135 19.67 7.71 -10.50
C GLU A 135 20.63 8.69 -9.84
N GLU A 136 20.50 8.95 -8.54
CA GLU A 136 21.46 9.78 -7.78
C GLU A 136 22.88 9.20 -7.83
N LYS A 137 23.00 7.89 -7.63
CA LYS A 137 24.30 7.21 -7.69
C LYS A 137 24.95 7.36 -9.07
N GLN A 138 24.20 7.15 -10.14
CA GLN A 138 24.67 7.32 -11.51
C GLN A 138 25.12 8.77 -11.80
N ALA A 139 24.37 9.76 -11.35
CA ALA A 139 24.72 11.15 -11.48
C ALA A 139 26.01 11.51 -10.74
N ALA A 140 26.20 11.00 -9.51
CA ALA A 140 27.41 11.19 -8.72
C ALA A 140 28.64 10.54 -9.38
N GLU A 141 28.50 9.33 -9.91
CA GLU A 141 29.57 8.64 -10.63
C GLU A 141 29.96 9.36 -11.92
N SER A 142 29.00 9.86 -12.67
CA SER A 142 29.22 10.65 -13.89
C SER A 142 29.98 11.95 -13.58
N THR A 143 29.61 12.64 -12.52
CA THR A 143 30.26 13.87 -12.08
C THR A 143 31.71 13.59 -11.65
N GLN A 144 31.98 12.50 -10.94
CA GLN A 144 33.33 12.09 -10.55
C GLN A 144 34.21 11.77 -11.78
N ARG A 145 33.63 11.08 -12.77
CA ARG A 145 34.36 10.77 -14.02
C ARG A 145 34.72 12.05 -14.78
N MET A 146 33.81 12.99 -14.87
CA MET A 146 34.06 14.28 -15.50
C MET A 146 35.18 15.10 -14.81
N ARG A 147 35.20 15.06 -13.44
CA ARG A 147 36.26 15.72 -12.67
C ARG A 147 37.64 15.06 -12.85
N LYS A 148 37.72 13.78 -13.16
CA LYS A 148 38.99 13.07 -13.42
C LYS A 148 39.54 13.31 -14.84
N ILE A 149 38.72 13.76 -15.76
CA ILE A 149 39.13 14.03 -17.16
C ILE A 149 39.69 15.46 -17.32
N VAL A 150 39.39 16.34 -16.39
CA VAL A 150 39.93 17.71 -16.33
C VAL A 150 41.11 17.75 -15.36
#